data_2aea1d699cd5e7f75493a06bdfa08356
#
_entry.id   2aea1d699cd5e7f75493a06bdfa08356
#
_cell.length_a   1.000
_cell.length_b   1.000
_cell.length_c   1.000
_cell.angle_alpha   90.00
_cell.angle_beta   90.00
_cell.angle_gamma   90.00
#
_symmetry.space_group_name_H-M   'P 1'
#
loop_
_entity.id
_entity.type
_entity.pdbx_description
1 polymer ?
#
loop_
_entity_poly.entity_id
_entity_poly.type
_entity_poly.pdbx_seq_one_letter_code
_entity_poly.pdbx_strand_id
1 'polypeptide(L)'
;MREPGLAEAIRAAGGISELARQIGISQPSVSNWIRVPAERVVSVEAVTGIDRQVLRPDLYGGKKMADDVDEVVVARAQEYALLATFLTRAPDAALLSKLSQLRAGASPLGLAHAALAVAAEKATSETIEREFFDLFIGLGRGELMPYASYYLTGFLHERPLARLREDLGRIGIARADGVVEPEDHAGILCEIMSGLVSRRLAAPPDSDRLIFDKHMAPWIGRFFVDLENAEAADFYRQVGTLGRVFTDIEMEAFAMPA
;
A
#
# COMPACT_ATOMS: atom_id res chain seq x y z
N MET A 1 -22.06 -19.91 -30.54
CA MET A 1 -22.16 -18.44 -30.54
C MET A 1 -20.73 -17.90 -30.57
N ARG A 2 -20.45 -16.88 -31.40
CA ARG A 2 -19.11 -16.27 -31.47
C ARG A 2 -18.91 -15.28 -30.31
N GLU A 3 -17.71 -15.20 -29.82
CA GLU A 3 -17.36 -14.20 -28.80
C GLU A 3 -17.44 -12.75 -29.35
N PRO A 4 -17.77 -11.75 -28.51
CA PRO A 4 -17.98 -10.36 -28.95
C PRO A 4 -16.81 -9.77 -29.74
N GLY A 5 -15.56 -9.97 -29.29
CA GLY A 5 -14.36 -9.47 -29.96
C GLY A 5 -14.17 -10.01 -31.38
N LEU A 6 -14.46 -11.30 -31.62
CA LEU A 6 -14.45 -11.88 -32.97
C LEU A 6 -15.56 -11.31 -33.84
N ALA A 7 -16.77 -11.14 -33.28
CA ALA A 7 -17.89 -10.58 -34.02
C ALA A 7 -17.61 -9.15 -34.46
N GLU A 8 -16.96 -8.37 -33.61
CA GLU A 8 -16.55 -7.01 -33.90
C GLU A 8 -15.45 -6.93 -34.96
N ALA A 9 -14.42 -7.82 -34.86
CA ALA A 9 -13.37 -7.92 -35.85
C ALA A 9 -13.91 -8.28 -37.27
N ILE A 10 -14.84 -9.20 -37.35
CA ILE A 10 -15.49 -9.58 -38.61
C ILE A 10 -16.27 -8.40 -39.21
N ARG A 11 -16.94 -7.62 -38.35
CA ARG A 11 -17.70 -6.43 -38.79
C ARG A 11 -16.77 -5.34 -39.29
N ALA A 12 -15.70 -5.05 -38.56
CA ALA A 12 -14.69 -4.03 -38.90
C ALA A 12 -13.96 -4.36 -40.21
N ALA A 13 -13.65 -5.64 -40.43
CA ALA A 13 -13.01 -6.10 -41.67
C ALA A 13 -13.97 -6.11 -42.90
N GLY A 14 -15.27 -5.95 -42.72
CA GLY A 14 -16.25 -6.04 -43.82
C GLY A 14 -16.76 -7.47 -44.11
N GLY A 15 -16.53 -8.41 -43.21
CA GLY A 15 -17.04 -9.79 -43.31
C GLY A 15 -15.96 -10.86 -43.13
N ILE A 16 -16.43 -12.12 -43.02
CA ILE A 16 -15.55 -13.27 -42.75
C ILE A 16 -14.53 -13.49 -43.89
N SER A 17 -14.99 -13.40 -45.14
CA SER A 17 -14.12 -13.60 -46.30
C SER A 17 -13.05 -12.51 -46.41
N GLU A 18 -13.42 -11.27 -46.12
CA GLU A 18 -12.50 -10.13 -46.16
C GLU A 18 -11.47 -10.20 -45.01
N LEU A 19 -11.92 -10.54 -43.80
CA LEU A 19 -11.01 -10.76 -42.68
C LEU A 19 -9.98 -11.87 -43.03
N ALA A 20 -10.47 -13.02 -43.57
CA ALA A 20 -9.61 -14.11 -43.97
C ALA A 20 -8.57 -13.69 -45.02
N ARG A 21 -8.97 -12.90 -46.02
CA ARG A 21 -8.11 -12.37 -47.05
C ARG A 21 -7.03 -11.43 -46.48
N GLN A 22 -7.42 -10.52 -45.58
CA GLN A 22 -6.52 -9.54 -44.99
C GLN A 22 -5.45 -10.19 -44.09
N ILE A 23 -5.80 -11.25 -43.35
CA ILE A 23 -4.83 -11.95 -42.47
C ILE A 23 -4.16 -13.15 -43.16
N GLY A 24 -4.41 -13.38 -44.45
CA GLY A 24 -3.71 -14.37 -45.26
C GLY A 24 -4.06 -15.83 -44.97
N ILE A 25 -5.33 -16.12 -44.60
CA ILE A 25 -5.82 -17.49 -44.34
C ILE A 25 -7.07 -17.81 -45.10
N SER A 26 -7.47 -19.08 -45.09
CA SER A 26 -8.70 -19.50 -45.80
C SER A 26 -9.97 -19.04 -45.05
N GLN A 27 -11.01 -18.68 -45.84
CA GLN A 27 -12.32 -18.28 -45.27
C GLN A 27 -12.93 -19.38 -44.36
N PRO A 28 -12.86 -20.69 -44.66
CA PRO A 28 -13.32 -21.74 -43.75
C PRO A 28 -12.63 -21.72 -42.39
N SER A 29 -11.35 -21.35 -42.34
CA SER A 29 -10.62 -21.23 -41.08
C SER A 29 -11.25 -20.18 -40.16
N VAL A 30 -11.52 -18.97 -40.68
CA VAL A 30 -12.20 -17.91 -39.91
C VAL A 30 -13.64 -18.26 -39.57
N SER A 31 -14.33 -18.98 -40.48
CA SER A 31 -15.71 -19.42 -40.23
C SER A 31 -15.87 -20.35 -39.02
N ASN A 32 -14.85 -21.16 -38.76
CA ASN A 32 -14.82 -22.10 -37.64
C ASN A 32 -14.41 -21.49 -36.30
N TRP A 33 -13.98 -20.22 -36.29
CA TRP A 33 -13.61 -19.58 -35.05
C TRP A 33 -14.83 -19.27 -34.18
N ILE A 34 -14.73 -19.60 -32.90
CA ILE A 34 -15.63 -19.15 -31.85
C ILE A 34 -15.08 -17.84 -31.26
N ARG A 35 -13.75 -17.73 -31.17
CA ARG A 35 -12.99 -16.55 -30.74
C ARG A 35 -11.74 -16.42 -31.60
N VAL A 36 -11.07 -15.26 -31.54
CA VAL A 36 -9.79 -15.05 -32.26
C VAL A 36 -8.74 -15.97 -31.65
N PRO A 37 -8.08 -16.86 -32.43
CA PRO A 37 -6.98 -17.67 -31.93
C PRO A 37 -5.83 -16.82 -31.40
N ALA A 38 -5.17 -17.27 -30.32
CA ALA A 38 -4.12 -16.51 -29.65
C ALA A 38 -2.98 -16.05 -30.61
N GLU A 39 -2.56 -16.95 -31.48
CA GLU A 39 -1.52 -16.71 -32.48
C GLU A 39 -1.94 -15.75 -33.60
N ARG A 40 -3.21 -15.40 -33.70
CA ARG A 40 -3.77 -14.52 -34.73
C ARG A 40 -4.19 -13.15 -34.22
N VAL A 41 -4.18 -12.92 -32.92
CA VAL A 41 -4.65 -11.69 -32.31
C VAL A 41 -3.93 -10.45 -32.87
N VAL A 42 -2.61 -10.50 -32.96
CA VAL A 42 -1.79 -9.38 -33.47
C VAL A 42 -2.09 -9.09 -34.94
N SER A 43 -2.29 -10.14 -35.77
CA SER A 43 -2.62 -9.97 -37.18
C SER A 43 -4.04 -9.40 -37.36
N VAL A 44 -5.01 -9.84 -36.54
CA VAL A 44 -6.39 -9.32 -36.57
C VAL A 44 -6.43 -7.88 -36.09
N GLU A 45 -5.72 -7.54 -35.02
CA GLU A 45 -5.59 -6.16 -34.54
C GLU A 45 -5.01 -5.24 -35.61
N ALA A 46 -3.93 -5.67 -36.29
CA ALA A 46 -3.26 -4.87 -37.32
C ALA A 46 -4.15 -4.54 -38.53
N VAL A 47 -5.07 -5.46 -38.92
CA VAL A 47 -5.96 -5.27 -40.09
C VAL A 47 -7.31 -4.66 -39.76
N THR A 48 -7.77 -4.82 -38.50
CA THR A 48 -9.10 -4.33 -38.08
C THR A 48 -9.03 -3.03 -37.25
N GLY A 49 -7.86 -2.70 -36.71
CA GLY A 49 -7.69 -1.59 -35.77
C GLY A 49 -8.35 -1.81 -34.41
N ILE A 50 -8.88 -3.01 -34.14
CA ILE A 50 -9.50 -3.34 -32.84
C ILE A 50 -8.42 -3.80 -31.90
N ASP A 51 -8.36 -3.17 -30.71
CA ASP A 51 -7.38 -3.48 -29.68
C ASP A 51 -7.44 -4.95 -29.25
N ARG A 52 -6.27 -5.56 -29.09
CA ARG A 52 -6.12 -6.95 -28.64
C ARG A 52 -6.83 -7.26 -27.33
N GLN A 53 -7.03 -6.28 -26.47
CA GLN A 53 -7.80 -6.41 -25.22
C GLN A 53 -9.29 -6.64 -25.47
N VAL A 54 -9.83 -6.06 -26.55
CA VAL A 54 -11.20 -6.30 -27.02
C VAL A 54 -11.32 -7.63 -27.74
N LEU A 55 -10.31 -7.98 -28.56
CA LEU A 55 -10.28 -9.23 -29.32
C LEU A 55 -10.17 -10.46 -28.42
N ARG A 56 -9.36 -10.38 -27.37
CA ARG A 56 -9.08 -11.48 -26.42
C ARG A 56 -8.85 -10.92 -25.01
N PRO A 57 -9.94 -10.52 -24.33
CA PRO A 57 -9.86 -10.00 -22.95
C PRO A 57 -9.31 -11.03 -21.96
N ASP A 58 -9.43 -12.32 -22.26
CA ASP A 58 -8.86 -13.41 -21.47
C ASP A 58 -7.32 -13.50 -21.56
N LEU A 59 -6.70 -12.99 -22.63
CA LEU A 59 -5.24 -12.99 -22.83
C LEU A 59 -4.59 -11.61 -22.63
N TYR A 60 -5.30 -10.55 -22.98
CA TYR A 60 -4.78 -9.19 -23.01
C TYR A 60 -5.63 -8.21 -22.19
N GLY A 61 -6.82 -8.63 -21.74
CA GLY A 61 -7.68 -7.81 -20.90
C GLY A 61 -7.18 -7.80 -19.46
N GLY A 62 -6.82 -6.62 -19.01
CA GLY A 62 -6.71 -6.08 -17.68
C GLY A 62 -6.49 -6.90 -16.42
N LYS A 63 -6.11 -8.18 -16.51
CA LYS A 63 -5.68 -8.91 -15.32
C LYS A 63 -4.42 -8.29 -14.73
N LYS A 64 -3.54 -7.76 -15.59
CA LYS A 64 -2.30 -7.12 -15.17
C LYS A 64 -2.54 -5.81 -14.41
N MET A 65 -3.48 -4.97 -14.84
CA MET A 65 -3.79 -3.72 -14.11
C MET A 65 -4.51 -3.97 -12.78
N ALA A 66 -5.42 -4.96 -12.73
CA ALA A 66 -6.08 -5.33 -11.48
C ALA A 66 -5.10 -6.02 -10.52
N ASP A 67 -4.24 -6.91 -11.03
CA ASP A 67 -3.20 -7.56 -10.24
C ASP A 67 -2.14 -6.54 -9.74
N ASP A 68 -1.75 -5.57 -10.58
CA ASP A 68 -0.81 -4.49 -10.20
C ASP A 68 -1.41 -3.53 -9.14
N VAL A 69 -2.72 -3.22 -9.23
CA VAL A 69 -3.42 -2.43 -8.22
C VAL A 69 -3.54 -3.21 -6.91
N ASP A 70 -3.83 -4.50 -6.96
CA ASP A 70 -3.88 -5.35 -5.78
C ASP A 70 -2.50 -5.48 -5.12
N GLU A 71 -1.42 -5.60 -5.89
CA GLU A 71 -0.04 -5.62 -5.38
C GLU A 71 0.33 -4.31 -4.66
N VAL A 72 -0.04 -3.16 -5.21
CA VAL A 72 0.18 -1.85 -4.56
C VAL A 72 -0.61 -1.74 -3.26
N VAL A 73 -1.87 -2.16 -3.26
CA VAL A 73 -2.72 -2.17 -2.05
C VAL A 73 -2.12 -3.07 -0.98
N VAL A 74 -1.66 -4.27 -1.36
CA VAL A 74 -0.99 -5.20 -0.44
C VAL A 74 0.29 -4.59 0.12
N ALA A 75 1.15 -4.00 -0.73
CA ALA A 75 2.38 -3.36 -0.30
C ALA A 75 2.13 -2.19 0.66
N ARG A 76 1.16 -1.31 0.36
CA ARG A 76 0.74 -0.22 1.26
C ARG A 76 0.29 -0.74 2.62
N ALA A 77 -0.57 -1.77 2.64
CA ALA A 77 -1.07 -2.36 3.87
C ALA A 77 0.05 -3.00 4.70
N GLN A 78 1.01 -3.64 4.05
CA GLN A 78 2.18 -4.24 4.70
C GLN A 78 3.12 -3.19 5.29
N GLU A 79 3.32 -2.07 4.60
CA GLU A 79 4.15 -0.97 5.09
C GLU A 79 3.56 -0.34 6.35
N TYR A 80 2.26 -0.07 6.35
CA TYR A 80 1.55 0.36 7.56
C TYR A 80 1.66 -0.67 8.70
N ALA A 81 1.51 -1.97 8.42
CA ALA A 81 1.64 -3.02 9.43
C ALA A 81 3.07 -3.11 10.00
N LEU A 82 4.09 -2.88 9.16
CA LEU A 82 5.47 -2.87 9.58
C LEU A 82 5.75 -1.69 10.53
N LEU A 83 5.32 -0.48 10.15
CA LEU A 83 5.43 0.71 11.00
C LEU A 83 4.66 0.55 12.31
N ALA A 84 3.43 0.01 12.25
CA ALA A 84 2.65 -0.30 13.46
C ALA A 84 3.43 -1.21 14.41
N THR A 85 4.07 -2.26 13.88
CA THR A 85 4.85 -3.20 14.68
C THR A 85 6.01 -2.50 15.39
N PHE A 86 6.78 -1.67 14.69
CA PHE A 86 7.92 -0.96 15.27
C PHE A 86 7.51 0.06 16.34
N LEU A 87 6.36 0.71 16.15
CA LEU A 87 5.91 1.77 17.04
C LEU A 87 5.13 1.25 18.26
N THR A 88 4.63 0.01 18.23
CA THR A 88 3.90 -0.58 19.36
C THR A 88 4.74 -1.49 20.25
N ARG A 89 5.85 -2.00 19.72
CA ARG A 89 6.75 -2.88 20.46
C ARG A 89 8.13 -2.95 19.81
N ALA A 90 9.15 -3.25 20.60
CA ALA A 90 10.47 -3.55 20.09
C ALA A 90 10.44 -4.82 19.21
N PRO A 91 11.09 -4.83 18.04
CA PRO A 91 11.24 -6.02 17.22
C PRO A 91 12.07 -7.12 17.93
N ASP A 92 11.56 -8.34 17.87
CA ASP A 92 12.25 -9.52 18.37
C ASP A 92 13.32 -10.02 17.38
N ALA A 93 14.14 -10.99 17.83
CA ALA A 93 15.21 -11.58 17.02
C ALA A 93 14.69 -12.23 15.72
N ALA A 94 13.47 -12.77 15.71
CA ALA A 94 12.88 -13.40 14.54
C ALA A 94 12.52 -12.34 13.49
N LEU A 95 11.97 -11.21 13.93
CA LEU A 95 11.68 -10.07 13.04
C LEU A 95 12.97 -9.44 12.53
N LEU A 96 13.97 -9.22 13.38
CA LEU A 96 15.29 -8.69 12.96
C LEU A 96 15.94 -9.56 11.88
N SER A 97 15.91 -10.88 12.05
CA SER A 97 16.42 -11.82 11.03
C SER A 97 15.67 -11.73 9.70
N LYS A 98 14.37 -11.46 9.70
CA LYS A 98 13.59 -11.25 8.47
C LYS A 98 13.92 -9.91 7.83
N LEU A 99 14.05 -8.84 8.63
CA LEU A 99 14.39 -7.51 8.15
C LEU A 99 15.76 -7.47 7.50
N SER A 100 16.77 -8.15 8.05
CA SER A 100 18.12 -8.22 7.47
C SER A 100 18.16 -8.87 6.08
N GLN A 101 17.10 -9.58 5.68
CA GLN A 101 16.97 -10.22 4.36
C GLN A 101 16.20 -9.35 3.34
N LEU A 102 15.72 -8.17 3.73
CA LEU A 102 15.05 -7.27 2.81
C LEU A 102 15.99 -6.85 1.67
N ARG A 103 15.49 -6.93 0.44
CA ARG A 103 16.26 -6.55 -0.74
C ARG A 103 16.00 -5.09 -1.08
N ALA A 104 17.09 -4.39 -1.39
CA ALA A 104 17.01 -3.01 -1.84
C ALA A 104 16.34 -2.92 -3.22
N GLY A 105 15.41 -1.96 -3.35
CA GLY A 105 14.98 -1.43 -4.64
C GLY A 105 15.68 -0.10 -4.92
N ALA A 106 15.63 0.37 -6.17
CA ALA A 106 16.20 1.67 -6.56
C ALA A 106 15.31 2.88 -6.19
N SER A 107 14.08 2.64 -5.71
CA SER A 107 13.16 3.69 -5.28
C SER A 107 13.58 4.26 -3.91
N PRO A 108 13.15 5.48 -3.56
CA PRO A 108 13.39 6.04 -2.21
C PRO A 108 12.97 5.09 -1.08
N LEU A 109 11.81 4.46 -1.20
CA LEU A 109 11.32 3.47 -0.23
C LEU A 109 12.21 2.22 -0.19
N GLY A 110 12.65 1.72 -1.36
CA GLY A 110 13.57 0.59 -1.44
C GLY A 110 14.92 0.87 -0.79
N LEU A 111 15.44 2.10 -0.91
CA LEU A 111 16.66 2.53 -0.23
C LEU A 111 16.47 2.62 1.29
N ALA A 112 15.30 3.08 1.76
CA ALA A 112 14.96 3.09 3.18
C ALA A 112 14.88 1.67 3.76
N HIS A 113 14.27 0.73 3.03
CA HIS A 113 14.27 -0.70 3.40
C HIS A 113 15.70 -1.29 3.47
N ALA A 114 16.57 -0.94 2.52
CA ALA A 114 17.96 -1.39 2.55
C ALA A 114 18.71 -0.87 3.77
N ALA A 115 18.53 0.40 4.12
CA ALA A 115 19.14 0.98 5.31
C ALA A 115 18.63 0.31 6.59
N LEU A 116 17.31 0.03 6.67
CA LEU A 116 16.71 -0.72 7.76
C LEU A 116 17.27 -2.15 7.84
N ALA A 117 17.48 -2.84 6.72
CA ALA A 117 18.06 -4.18 6.69
C ALA A 117 19.48 -4.19 7.27
N VAL A 118 20.32 -3.22 6.89
CA VAL A 118 21.68 -3.05 7.42
C VAL A 118 21.67 -2.76 8.92
N ALA A 119 20.72 -1.95 9.41
CA ALA A 119 20.57 -1.69 10.83
C ALA A 119 20.11 -2.94 11.59
N ALA A 120 19.16 -3.71 11.02
CA ALA A 120 18.68 -4.96 11.61
C ALA A 120 19.76 -6.04 11.71
N GLU A 121 20.69 -6.10 10.74
CA GLU A 121 21.83 -7.03 10.78
C GLU A 121 22.78 -6.77 11.95
N LYS A 122 22.93 -5.51 12.34
CA LYS A 122 23.83 -5.08 13.42
C LYS A 122 23.18 -5.10 14.80
N ALA A 123 21.86 -5.07 14.84
CA ALA A 123 21.11 -4.91 16.08
C ALA A 123 20.88 -6.26 16.77
N THR A 124 20.67 -6.21 18.08
CA THR A 124 20.18 -7.32 18.88
C THR A 124 18.85 -6.95 19.54
N SER A 125 18.02 -7.93 19.89
CA SER A 125 16.75 -7.65 20.59
C SER A 125 16.99 -6.80 21.86
N GLU A 126 18.04 -7.09 22.60
CA GLU A 126 18.37 -6.36 23.83
C GLU A 126 18.71 -4.89 23.59
N THR A 127 19.50 -4.59 22.55
CA THR A 127 19.83 -3.21 22.20
C THR A 127 18.62 -2.45 21.74
N ILE A 128 17.74 -3.07 20.97
CA ILE A 128 16.51 -2.45 20.47
C ILE A 128 15.46 -2.28 21.56
N GLU A 129 15.32 -3.23 22.48
CA GLU A 129 14.41 -3.06 23.63
C GLU A 129 14.81 -1.85 24.48
N ARG A 130 16.12 -1.62 24.67
CA ARG A 130 16.62 -0.44 25.38
C ARG A 130 16.33 0.84 24.59
N GLU A 131 16.63 0.85 23.29
CA GLU A 131 16.36 1.98 22.41
C GLU A 131 14.86 2.33 22.37
N PHE A 132 13.99 1.31 22.25
CA PHE A 132 12.53 1.49 22.32
C PHE A 132 12.09 2.07 23.67
N PHE A 133 12.68 1.58 24.76
CA PHE A 133 12.37 2.11 26.08
C PHE A 133 12.76 3.58 26.19
N ASP A 134 13.98 3.96 25.80
CA ASP A 134 14.48 5.32 25.91
C ASP A 134 13.68 6.28 25.00
N LEU A 135 13.32 5.82 23.79
CA LEU A 135 12.54 6.62 22.83
C LEU A 135 11.09 6.84 23.26
N PHE A 136 10.38 5.80 23.71
CA PHE A 136 8.92 5.86 23.82
C PHE A 136 8.35 5.68 25.22
N ILE A 137 9.11 5.11 26.16
CA ILE A 137 8.65 4.82 27.52
C ILE A 137 9.35 5.70 28.55
N GLY A 138 10.67 5.58 28.66
CA GLY A 138 11.53 6.36 29.55
C GLY A 138 11.22 6.21 31.06
N LEU A 139 12.06 6.80 31.90
CA LEU A 139 11.78 6.96 33.33
C LEU A 139 10.91 8.21 33.54
N GLY A 140 9.60 8.00 33.47
CA GLY A 140 8.57 9.05 33.54
C GLY A 140 8.11 9.58 32.18
N ARG A 141 8.98 9.67 31.18
CA ARG A 141 8.65 10.05 29.81
C ARG A 141 9.75 9.60 28.85
N GLY A 142 9.37 9.02 27.71
CA GLY A 142 10.29 8.77 26.60
C GLY A 142 10.74 10.07 25.92
N GLU A 143 11.77 9.98 25.10
CA GLU A 143 12.27 11.12 24.31
C GLU A 143 11.17 11.66 23.37
N LEU A 144 10.36 10.76 22.77
CA LEU A 144 9.28 11.08 21.88
C LEU A 144 7.92 10.65 22.43
N MET A 145 6.89 11.41 22.11
CA MET A 145 5.49 11.13 22.46
C MET A 145 4.69 10.91 21.17
N PRO A 146 4.55 9.67 20.68
CA PRO A 146 4.02 9.38 19.35
C PRO A 146 2.49 9.48 19.25
N TYR A 147 1.91 10.62 19.66
CA TYR A 147 0.46 10.84 19.74
C TYR A 147 0.05 12.11 18.98
N ALA A 148 -1.03 12.00 18.17
CA ALA A 148 -1.58 13.13 17.45
C ALA A 148 -1.94 14.30 18.37
N SER A 149 -2.58 14.03 19.52
CA SER A 149 -2.92 15.05 20.49
C SER A 149 -1.69 15.81 20.97
N TYR A 150 -0.59 15.13 21.27
CA TYR A 150 0.66 15.79 21.69
C TYR A 150 1.27 16.63 20.58
N TYR A 151 1.40 16.10 19.37
CA TYR A 151 1.99 16.82 18.24
C TYR A 151 1.19 18.05 17.80
N LEU A 152 -0.13 18.00 17.96
CA LEU A 152 -1.03 19.07 17.52
C LEU A 152 -1.34 20.10 18.58
N THR A 153 -1.23 19.74 19.89
CA THR A 153 -1.66 20.63 20.98
C THR A 153 -0.60 20.79 22.08
N GLY A 154 0.40 19.92 22.14
CA GLY A 154 1.39 19.85 23.21
C GLY A 154 0.94 19.03 24.43
N PHE A 155 -0.28 18.48 24.43
CA PHE A 155 -0.84 17.71 25.54
C PHE A 155 -1.44 16.40 25.07
N LEU A 156 -1.43 15.36 25.92
CA LEU A 156 -2.08 14.07 25.66
C LEU A 156 -3.60 14.16 25.92
N HIS A 157 -4.34 13.24 25.28
CA HIS A 157 -5.79 13.06 25.47
C HIS A 157 -6.66 14.29 25.12
N GLU A 158 -6.16 15.14 24.25
CA GLU A 158 -6.83 16.36 23.84
C GLU A 158 -7.80 16.16 22.65
N ARG A 159 -8.34 17.27 22.15
CA ARG A 159 -9.36 17.32 21.07
C ARG A 159 -9.04 16.46 19.83
N PRO A 160 -7.78 16.31 19.36
CA PRO A 160 -7.49 15.44 18.24
C PRO A 160 -7.94 13.99 18.47
N LEU A 161 -7.72 13.44 19.67
CA LEU A 161 -8.16 12.09 20.03
C LEU A 161 -9.70 11.98 20.03
N ALA A 162 -10.40 12.98 20.57
CA ALA A 162 -11.86 12.97 20.58
C ALA A 162 -12.45 12.97 19.17
N ARG A 163 -11.88 13.79 18.25
CA ARG A 163 -12.28 13.84 16.84
C ARG A 163 -12.00 12.52 16.10
N LEU A 164 -10.84 11.92 16.38
CA LEU A 164 -10.50 10.61 15.81
C LEU A 164 -11.53 9.55 16.23
N ARG A 165 -11.87 9.48 17.52
CA ARG A 165 -12.87 8.54 18.04
C ARG A 165 -14.25 8.74 17.42
N GLU A 166 -14.63 9.98 17.18
CA GLU A 166 -15.89 10.31 16.50
C GLU A 166 -15.88 9.80 15.05
N ASP A 167 -14.81 10.07 14.29
CA ASP A 167 -14.70 9.61 12.90
C ASP A 167 -14.55 8.08 12.81
N LEU A 168 -13.80 7.42 13.72
CA LEU A 168 -13.73 5.95 13.80
C LEU A 168 -15.12 5.35 14.09
N GLY A 169 -15.87 5.92 15.02
CA GLY A 169 -17.24 5.47 15.31
C GLY A 169 -18.17 5.61 14.10
N ARG A 170 -18.04 6.68 13.31
CA ARG A 170 -18.84 6.88 12.08
C ARG A 170 -18.56 5.84 11.00
N ILE A 171 -17.32 5.38 10.89
CA ILE A 171 -16.93 4.33 9.93
C ILE A 171 -17.05 2.90 10.49
N GLY A 172 -17.60 2.76 11.70
CA GLY A 172 -17.88 1.46 12.32
C GLY A 172 -16.67 0.78 12.96
N ILE A 173 -15.58 1.51 13.23
CA ILE A 173 -14.39 0.99 13.90
C ILE A 173 -14.48 1.31 15.38
N ALA A 174 -14.42 0.28 16.22
CA ALA A 174 -14.37 0.39 17.65
C ALA A 174 -13.04 -0.14 18.19
N ARG A 175 -12.59 0.42 19.31
CA ARG A 175 -11.44 -0.08 20.04
C ARG A 175 -11.71 -1.49 20.56
N ALA A 176 -10.74 -2.38 20.42
CA ALA A 176 -10.84 -3.73 20.94
C ALA A 176 -10.76 -3.74 22.48
N ASP A 177 -11.45 -4.68 23.11
CA ASP A 177 -11.39 -4.87 24.56
C ASP A 177 -9.95 -5.18 24.99
N GLY A 178 -9.52 -4.55 26.08
CA GLY A 178 -8.17 -4.74 26.65
C GLY A 178 -7.06 -3.91 26.01
N VAL A 179 -7.31 -3.18 24.92
CA VAL A 179 -6.34 -2.23 24.36
C VAL A 179 -6.34 -0.99 25.26
N VAL A 180 -5.19 -0.69 25.88
CA VAL A 180 -5.02 0.45 26.79
C VAL A 180 -4.57 1.70 26.02
N GLU A 181 -3.77 1.51 24.98
CA GLU A 181 -3.18 2.60 24.19
C GLU A 181 -4.24 3.46 23.51
N PRO A 182 -4.16 4.80 23.59
CA PRO A 182 -5.06 5.69 22.87
C PRO A 182 -4.97 5.50 21.34
N GLU A 183 -6.12 5.68 20.67
CA GLU A 183 -6.24 5.46 19.23
C GLU A 183 -5.42 6.45 18.39
N ASP A 184 -5.03 7.59 18.93
CA ASP A 184 -4.19 8.60 18.28
C ASP A 184 -2.67 8.35 18.42
N HIS A 185 -2.28 7.19 18.97
CA HIS A 185 -0.90 6.72 18.94
C HIS A 185 -0.49 6.35 17.51
N ALA A 186 0.70 6.75 17.06
CA ALA A 186 1.20 6.54 15.70
C ALA A 186 1.10 5.06 15.26
N GLY A 187 1.51 4.14 16.15
CA GLY A 187 1.43 2.70 15.87
C GLY A 187 0.00 2.19 15.71
N ILE A 188 -0.95 2.67 16.54
CA ILE A 188 -2.37 2.30 16.43
C ILE A 188 -2.98 2.86 15.16
N LEU A 189 -2.66 4.10 14.80
CA LEU A 189 -3.10 4.69 13.53
C LEU A 189 -2.57 3.91 12.32
N CYS A 190 -1.30 3.50 12.34
CA CYS A 190 -0.74 2.64 11.30
C CYS A 190 -1.44 1.26 11.24
N GLU A 191 -1.81 0.67 12.39
CA GLU A 191 -2.57 -0.59 12.42
C GLU A 191 -3.97 -0.41 11.80
N ILE A 192 -4.69 0.66 12.15
CA ILE A 192 -5.97 1.01 11.56
C ILE A 192 -5.83 1.20 10.05
N MET A 193 -4.84 1.93 9.58
CA MET A 193 -4.59 2.14 8.15
C MET A 193 -4.29 0.83 7.42
N SER A 194 -3.44 -0.03 8.00
CA SER A 194 -3.21 -1.37 7.44
C SER A 194 -4.50 -2.16 7.29
N GLY A 195 -5.38 -2.10 8.29
CA GLY A 195 -6.67 -2.78 8.28
C GLY A 195 -7.65 -2.21 7.24
N LEU A 196 -7.71 -0.89 7.08
CA LEU A 196 -8.54 -0.20 6.10
C LEU A 196 -8.07 -0.47 4.67
N VAL A 197 -6.79 -0.24 4.39
CA VAL A 197 -6.17 -0.45 3.07
C VAL A 197 -6.31 -1.90 2.62
N SER A 198 -6.07 -2.88 3.50
CA SER A 198 -6.22 -4.31 3.19
C SER A 198 -7.67 -4.80 3.22
N ARG A 199 -8.63 -3.95 3.55
CA ARG A 199 -10.05 -4.30 3.75
C ARG A 199 -10.29 -5.38 4.81
N ARG A 200 -9.35 -5.60 5.72
CA ARG A 200 -9.56 -6.43 6.92
C ARG A 200 -10.53 -5.79 7.89
N LEU A 201 -10.51 -4.46 7.97
CA LEU A 201 -11.53 -3.68 8.66
C LEU A 201 -12.63 -3.34 7.66
N ALA A 202 -13.85 -3.80 7.93
CA ALA A 202 -15.02 -3.46 7.14
C ALA A 202 -15.40 -1.99 7.42
N ALA A 203 -15.24 -1.12 6.43
CA ALA A 203 -15.51 0.30 6.52
C ALA A 203 -16.03 0.82 5.17
N PRO A 204 -16.73 1.97 5.14
CA PRO A 204 -17.14 2.61 3.89
C PRO A 204 -15.94 2.90 2.96
N PRO A 205 -16.16 3.01 1.64
CA PRO A 205 -15.13 3.48 0.71
C PRO A 205 -14.49 4.79 1.19
N ASP A 206 -13.22 5.02 0.84
CA ASP A 206 -12.44 6.22 1.18
C ASP A 206 -12.22 6.45 2.68
N SER A 207 -12.49 5.46 3.53
CA SER A 207 -12.24 5.56 4.97
C SER A 207 -10.75 5.69 5.30
N ASP A 208 -9.86 5.04 4.53
CA ASP A 208 -8.41 5.19 4.65
C ASP A 208 -7.98 6.63 4.34
N ARG A 209 -8.51 7.23 3.27
CA ARG A 209 -8.29 8.64 2.94
C ARG A 209 -8.78 9.57 4.05
N LEU A 210 -9.99 9.34 4.58
CA LEU A 210 -10.54 10.13 5.67
C LEU A 210 -9.63 10.13 6.91
N ILE A 211 -9.16 8.94 7.31
CA ILE A 211 -8.30 8.79 8.50
C ILE A 211 -6.92 9.40 8.22
N PHE A 212 -6.34 9.16 7.06
CA PHE A 212 -5.04 9.74 6.72
C PHE A 212 -5.10 11.27 6.70
N ASP A 213 -5.97 11.86 5.89
CA ASP A 213 -6.02 13.31 5.69
C ASP A 213 -6.29 14.08 6.97
N LYS A 214 -7.21 13.60 7.81
CA LYS A 214 -7.64 14.32 9.02
C LYS A 214 -6.78 14.03 10.25
N HIS A 215 -6.29 12.78 10.38
CA HIS A 215 -5.76 12.30 11.65
C HIS A 215 -4.29 11.89 11.60
N MET A 216 -3.70 11.73 10.40
CA MET A 216 -2.28 11.40 10.24
C MET A 216 -1.49 12.52 9.56
N ALA A 217 -1.89 12.94 8.37
CA ALA A 217 -1.16 13.92 7.55
C ALA A 217 -0.75 15.20 8.28
N PRO A 218 -1.55 15.77 9.21
CA PRO A 218 -1.20 17.01 9.88
C PRO A 218 0.03 16.93 10.81
N TRP A 219 0.50 15.72 11.16
CA TRP A 219 1.53 15.59 12.19
C TRP A 219 2.51 14.42 11.98
N ILE A 220 2.08 13.32 11.32
CA ILE A 220 2.84 12.06 11.30
C ILE A 220 4.21 12.21 10.62
N GLY A 221 4.30 13.02 9.56
CA GLY A 221 5.57 13.31 8.89
C GLY A 221 6.58 13.99 9.83
N ARG A 222 6.12 14.95 10.65
CA ARG A 222 6.95 15.58 11.66
C ARG A 222 7.42 14.59 12.73
N PHE A 223 6.53 13.70 13.18
CA PHE A 223 6.91 12.64 14.12
C PHE A 223 8.05 11.76 13.57
N PHE A 224 7.96 11.33 12.31
CA PHE A 224 9.03 10.51 11.72
C PHE A 224 10.34 11.28 11.54
N VAL A 225 10.29 12.58 11.24
CA VAL A 225 11.48 13.44 11.23
C VAL A 225 12.11 13.54 12.63
N ASP A 226 11.30 13.71 13.67
CA ASP A 226 11.78 13.75 15.04
C ASP A 226 12.40 12.40 15.45
N LEU A 227 11.80 11.27 15.04
CA LEU A 227 12.33 9.93 15.28
C LEU A 227 13.66 9.69 14.54
N GLU A 228 13.78 10.16 13.30
CA GLU A 228 15.01 10.09 12.51
C GLU A 228 16.18 10.86 13.19
N ASN A 229 15.87 11.92 13.95
CA ASN A 229 16.84 12.78 14.60
C ASN A 229 16.95 12.61 16.12
N ALA A 230 16.20 11.68 16.73
CA ALA A 230 16.22 11.45 18.16
C ALA A 230 17.61 10.99 18.64
N GLU A 231 18.02 11.45 19.82
CA GLU A 231 19.35 11.14 20.39
C GLU A 231 19.49 9.63 20.70
N ALA A 232 18.44 9.02 21.23
CA ALA A 232 18.43 7.59 21.54
C ALA A 232 18.30 6.68 20.31
N ALA A 233 18.01 7.24 19.11
CA ALA A 233 17.75 6.44 17.91
C ALA A 233 19.04 5.98 17.21
N ASP A 234 19.17 4.66 17.03
CA ASP A 234 20.15 4.01 16.16
C ASP A 234 19.43 3.16 15.11
N PHE A 235 18.82 2.05 15.50
CA PHE A 235 17.93 1.27 14.65
C PHE A 235 16.66 2.07 14.28
N TYR A 236 16.05 2.73 15.27
CA TYR A 236 14.84 3.53 15.08
C TYR A 236 15.06 4.78 14.22
N ARG A 237 16.28 5.23 14.01
CA ARG A 237 16.60 6.23 12.98
C ARG A 237 16.16 5.75 11.59
N GLN A 238 16.41 4.47 11.27
CA GLN A 238 16.01 3.91 9.98
C GLN A 238 14.50 3.69 9.91
N VAL A 239 13.84 3.43 11.03
CA VAL A 239 12.36 3.42 11.12
C VAL A 239 11.81 4.82 10.88
N GLY A 240 12.44 5.86 11.42
CA GLY A 240 12.10 7.26 11.16
C GLY A 240 12.21 7.61 9.67
N THR A 241 13.36 7.26 9.04
CA THR A 241 13.57 7.45 7.59
C THR A 241 12.51 6.73 6.75
N LEU A 242 12.23 5.46 7.07
CA LEU A 242 11.22 4.65 6.38
C LEU A 242 9.83 5.28 6.49
N GLY A 243 9.43 5.64 7.71
CA GLY A 243 8.12 6.24 7.97
C GLY A 243 7.95 7.59 7.29
N ARG A 244 8.99 8.44 7.27
CA ARG A 244 8.97 9.73 6.57
C ARG A 244 8.80 9.53 5.06
N VAL A 245 9.63 8.69 4.44
CA VAL A 245 9.55 8.41 2.99
C VAL A 245 8.20 7.83 2.62
N PHE A 246 7.69 6.89 3.41
CA PHE A 246 6.36 6.30 3.16
C PHE A 246 5.24 7.33 3.33
N THR A 247 5.31 8.18 4.35
CA THR A 247 4.32 9.26 4.56
C THR A 247 4.30 10.25 3.40
N ASP A 248 5.47 10.62 2.86
CA ASP A 248 5.57 11.51 1.69
C ASP A 248 4.89 10.88 0.46
N ILE A 249 5.09 9.58 0.22
CA ILE A 249 4.42 8.83 -0.86
C ILE A 249 2.89 8.81 -0.66
N GLU A 250 2.42 8.55 0.55
CA GLU A 250 0.98 8.56 0.85
C GLU A 250 0.36 9.94 0.66
N MET A 251 1.04 11.01 1.10
CA MET A 251 0.59 12.39 0.87
C MET A 251 0.46 12.70 -0.62
N GLU A 252 1.43 12.31 -1.44
CA GLU A 252 1.37 12.49 -2.90
C GLU A 252 0.24 11.66 -3.52
N ALA A 253 0.09 10.39 -3.10
CA ALA A 253 -0.95 9.50 -3.59
C ALA A 253 -2.36 10.02 -3.29
N PHE A 254 -2.61 10.50 -2.08
CA PHE A 254 -3.90 11.07 -1.69
C PHE A 254 -4.15 12.48 -2.26
N ALA A 255 -3.12 13.22 -2.69
CA ALA A 255 -3.27 14.50 -3.37
C ALA A 255 -3.70 14.34 -4.84
N MET A 256 -3.51 13.16 -5.46
CA MET A 256 -3.95 12.92 -6.83
C MET A 256 -5.48 12.84 -6.90
N PRO A 257 -6.10 13.47 -7.93
CA PRO A 257 -7.53 13.30 -8.17
C PRO A 257 -7.85 11.86 -8.54
N ALA A 258 -8.95 11.34 -8.01
CA ALA A 258 -9.46 10.01 -8.30
C ALA A 258 -9.97 9.87 -9.73
#